data_f8d3acd0a575ad2fc3cad055117a847c
#
_entry.id   f8d3acd0a575ad2fc3cad055117a847c
#
_cell.length_a   1.000
_cell.length_b   1.000
_cell.length_c   1.000
_cell.angle_alpha   90.00
_cell.angle_beta   90.00
_cell.angle_gamma   90.00
#
_symmetry.space_group_name_H-M   'P 1'
#
loop_
_entity.id
_entity.type
_entity.pdbx_description
1 polymer ?
#
loop_
_entity_poly.entity_id
_entity_poly.type
_entity_poly.pdbx_seq_one_letter_code
_entity_poly.pdbx_strand_id
1 'polypeptide(L)'
;MLYSVYERFLGNNLSKLTSMNFLTSHEVQRHFAAYLRARRRAEKLSRDRLAERSTVPAPTIKRFELTGEISFRQLCLLWETLDDLGRLESLCHEEPMPTTIEEVLADARSRR
;
A
#
# COMPACT_ATOMS: atom_id res chain seq x y z
N MET A 1 14.38 6.74 16.31
CA MET A 1 12.95 6.47 16.12
C MET A 1 12.18 7.66 15.59
N LEU A 2 12.20 8.81 16.26
CA LEU A 2 11.64 10.06 15.72
C LEU A 2 12.36 10.47 14.42
N TYR A 3 13.64 10.24 14.35
CA TYR A 3 14.47 10.52 13.21
C TYR A 3 14.02 9.71 11.96
N SER A 4 13.65 8.44 12.12
CA SER A 4 13.23 7.60 10.99
C SER A 4 11.85 7.98 10.43
N VAL A 5 10.94 8.47 11.28
CA VAL A 5 9.63 8.99 10.85
C VAL A 5 9.83 10.31 10.09
N TYR A 6 10.68 11.18 10.61
CA TYR A 6 11.03 12.44 9.96
C TYR A 6 11.74 12.21 8.63
N GLU A 7 12.67 11.28 8.57
CA GLU A 7 13.36 10.92 7.33
C GLU A 7 12.41 10.38 6.28
N ARG A 8 11.45 9.53 6.68
CA ARG A 8 10.43 9.03 5.75
C ARG A 8 9.57 10.17 5.19
N PHE A 9 9.14 11.07 6.06
CA PHE A 9 8.31 12.19 5.67
C PHE A 9 9.07 13.17 4.78
N LEU A 10 10.25 13.59 5.21
CA LEU A 10 11.12 14.50 4.46
C LEU A 10 11.65 13.84 3.19
N GLY A 11 12.02 12.56 3.26
CA GLY A 11 12.49 11.81 2.11
C GLY A 11 11.42 11.67 1.03
N ASN A 12 10.18 11.38 1.42
CA ASN A 12 9.06 11.30 0.49
C ASN A 12 8.74 12.67 -0.14
N ASN A 13 8.77 13.73 0.65
CA ASN A 13 8.52 15.07 0.14
C ASN A 13 9.67 15.60 -0.69
N LEU A 14 10.92 15.30 -0.30
CA LEU A 14 12.09 15.69 -1.07
C LEU A 14 12.16 14.94 -2.40
N SER A 15 11.84 13.65 -2.43
CA SER A 15 11.81 12.90 -3.69
C SER A 15 10.69 13.40 -4.61
N LYS A 16 9.56 13.81 -4.07
CA LYS A 16 8.49 14.46 -4.84
C LYS A 16 8.94 15.81 -5.40
N LEU A 17 9.68 16.59 -4.62
CA LEU A 17 10.18 17.90 -5.02
C LEU A 17 11.32 17.81 -6.03
N THR A 18 12.22 16.82 -5.89
CA THR A 18 13.40 16.70 -6.75
C THR A 18 13.15 15.95 -8.03
N SER A 19 12.22 15.00 -8.06
CA SER A 19 11.97 14.19 -9.24
C SER A 19 10.97 14.80 -10.21
N MET A 20 10.20 15.80 -9.79
CA MET A 20 9.08 16.36 -10.57
C MET A 20 8.07 15.29 -11.02
N ASN A 21 8.23 14.07 -10.52
CA ASN A 21 7.34 12.96 -10.82
C ASN A 21 6.16 12.99 -9.86
N PHE A 22 5.12 13.69 -10.27
CA PHE A 22 3.85 13.65 -9.58
C PHE A 22 3.21 12.29 -9.83
N LEU A 23 3.14 11.50 -8.79
CA LEU A 23 2.51 10.20 -8.86
C LEU A 23 1.03 10.36 -9.19
N THR A 24 0.61 9.78 -10.30
CA THR A 24 -0.81 9.80 -10.69
C THR A 24 -1.57 8.65 -10.08
N SER A 25 -2.89 8.79 -10.00
CA SER A 25 -3.76 7.70 -9.53
C SER A 25 -3.59 6.45 -10.39
N HIS A 26 -3.43 6.62 -11.69
CA HIS A 26 -3.22 5.52 -12.63
C HIS A 26 -1.91 4.77 -12.34
N GLU A 27 -0.84 5.49 -12.05
CA GLU A 27 0.44 4.87 -11.67
C GLU A 27 0.32 4.09 -10.37
N VAL A 28 -0.40 4.61 -9.37
CA VAL A 28 -0.66 3.90 -8.13
C VAL A 28 -1.43 2.60 -8.39
N GLN A 29 -2.47 2.68 -9.22
CA GLN A 29 -3.23 1.48 -9.61
C GLN A 29 -2.34 0.43 -10.27
N ARG A 30 -1.46 0.85 -11.16
CA ARG A 30 -0.53 -0.06 -11.83
C ARG A 30 0.49 -0.65 -10.87
N HIS A 31 0.95 0.11 -9.91
CA HIS A 31 1.87 -0.39 -8.88
C HIS A 31 1.20 -1.44 -8.00
N PHE A 32 -0.05 -1.24 -7.61
CA PHE A 32 -0.82 -2.25 -6.87
C PHE A 32 -1.03 -3.52 -7.70
N ALA A 33 -1.32 -3.35 -8.99
CA ALA A 33 -1.49 -4.49 -9.91
C ALA A 33 -0.19 -5.31 -10.02
N ALA A 34 0.94 -4.63 -10.20
CA ALA A 34 2.25 -5.28 -10.28
C ALA A 34 2.62 -5.98 -8.96
N TYR A 35 2.34 -5.33 -7.84
CA TYR A 35 2.61 -5.89 -6.52
C TYR A 35 1.81 -7.17 -6.27
N LEU A 36 0.50 -7.14 -6.50
CA LEU A 36 -0.35 -8.31 -6.27
C LEU A 36 -0.06 -9.44 -7.28
N ARG A 37 0.28 -9.08 -8.51
CA ARG A 37 0.73 -10.08 -9.49
C ARG A 37 2.01 -10.79 -9.02
N ALA A 38 2.98 -10.04 -8.51
CA ALA A 38 4.21 -10.61 -7.99
C ALA A 38 3.94 -11.54 -6.80
N ARG A 39 3.02 -11.14 -5.90
CA ARG A 39 2.60 -11.97 -4.77
C ARG A 39 1.94 -13.27 -5.24
N ARG A 40 1.04 -13.16 -6.23
CA ARG A 40 0.38 -14.33 -6.80
C ARG A 40 1.41 -15.31 -7.36
N ARG A 41 2.39 -14.81 -8.11
CA ARG A 41 3.45 -15.63 -8.71
C ARG A 41 4.36 -16.26 -7.67
N ALA A 42 4.69 -15.50 -6.62
CA ALA A 42 5.51 -16.01 -5.52
C ALA A 42 4.83 -17.18 -4.80
N GLU A 43 3.52 -17.16 -4.70
CA GLU A 43 2.72 -18.25 -4.13
C GLU A 43 2.39 -19.34 -5.16
N LYS A 44 2.88 -19.22 -6.38
CA LYS A 44 2.67 -20.19 -7.49
C LYS A 44 1.19 -20.41 -7.79
N LEU A 45 0.39 -19.37 -7.67
CA LEU A 45 -1.04 -19.44 -7.98
C LEU A 45 -1.31 -19.00 -9.42
N SER A 46 -2.10 -19.80 -10.12
CA SER A 46 -2.72 -19.36 -11.38
C SER A 46 -3.80 -18.33 -11.09
N ARG A 47 -4.22 -17.57 -12.10
CA ARG A 47 -5.34 -16.65 -11.95
C ARG A 47 -6.63 -17.38 -11.55
N ASP A 48 -6.84 -18.58 -12.10
CA ASP A 48 -8.02 -19.40 -11.78
C ASP A 48 -8.00 -19.83 -10.30
N ARG A 49 -6.85 -20.24 -9.78
CA ARG A 49 -6.71 -20.60 -8.37
C ARG A 49 -6.91 -19.39 -7.46
N LEU A 50 -6.36 -18.26 -7.84
CA LEU A 50 -6.57 -17.03 -7.09
C LEU A 50 -8.06 -16.63 -7.10
N ALA A 51 -8.73 -16.79 -8.26
CA ALA A 51 -10.17 -16.52 -8.35
C ALA A 51 -10.98 -17.40 -7.39
N GLU A 52 -10.65 -18.68 -7.32
CA GLU A 52 -11.32 -19.60 -6.38
C GLU A 52 -11.16 -19.16 -4.91
N ARG A 53 -9.96 -18.75 -4.55
CA ARG A 53 -9.65 -18.36 -3.16
C ARG A 53 -10.16 -16.98 -2.79
N SER A 54 -10.08 -16.04 -3.72
CA SER A 54 -10.45 -14.64 -3.46
C SER A 54 -11.90 -14.32 -3.75
N THR A 55 -12.59 -15.18 -4.47
CA THR A 55 -13.93 -14.96 -5.05
C THR A 55 -13.99 -13.87 -6.13
N VAL A 56 -12.84 -13.33 -6.53
CA VAL A 56 -12.74 -12.39 -7.65
C VAL A 56 -12.62 -13.18 -8.96
N PRO A 57 -13.46 -12.89 -9.96
CA PRO A 57 -13.41 -13.64 -11.22
C PRO A 57 -12.05 -13.57 -11.92
N ALA A 58 -11.59 -14.65 -12.52
CA ALA A 58 -10.31 -14.70 -13.20
C ALA A 58 -10.15 -13.65 -14.31
N PRO A 59 -11.17 -13.35 -15.14
CA PRO A 59 -11.07 -12.25 -16.10
C PRO A 59 -10.85 -10.89 -15.45
N THR A 60 -11.43 -10.65 -14.27
CA THR A 60 -11.22 -9.43 -13.51
C THR A 60 -9.78 -9.34 -13.00
N ILE A 61 -9.22 -10.44 -12.50
CA ILE A 61 -7.83 -10.51 -12.07
C ILE A 61 -6.89 -10.21 -13.24
N LYS A 62 -7.14 -10.82 -14.38
CA LYS A 62 -6.34 -10.59 -15.59
C LYS A 62 -6.37 -9.13 -16.02
N ARG A 63 -7.56 -8.54 -16.08
CA ARG A 63 -7.71 -7.12 -16.43
C ARG A 63 -6.99 -6.21 -15.45
N PHE A 64 -7.13 -6.48 -14.16
CA PHE A 64 -6.43 -5.72 -13.13
C PHE A 64 -4.91 -5.79 -13.30
N GLU A 65 -4.38 -6.98 -13.48
CA GLU A 65 -2.92 -7.18 -13.66
C GLU A 65 -2.39 -6.45 -14.90
N LEU A 66 -3.21 -6.33 -15.95
CA LEU A 66 -2.81 -5.68 -17.20
C LEU A 66 -3.02 -4.16 -17.18
N THR A 67 -4.06 -3.68 -16.55
CA THR A 67 -4.49 -2.28 -16.64
C THR A 67 -4.46 -1.51 -15.32
N GLY A 68 -4.47 -2.20 -14.20
CA GLY A 68 -4.63 -1.59 -12.89
C GLY A 68 -6.08 -1.31 -12.49
N GLU A 69 -7.04 -1.59 -13.39
CA GLU A 69 -8.45 -1.34 -13.13
C GLU A 69 -9.09 -2.45 -12.31
N ILE A 70 -9.67 -2.09 -11.18
CA ILE A 70 -10.40 -3.00 -10.30
C ILE A 70 -11.27 -2.17 -9.36
N SER A 71 -12.36 -2.74 -8.89
CA SER A 71 -13.12 -2.11 -7.82
C SER A 71 -12.34 -2.21 -6.50
N PHE A 72 -12.53 -1.23 -5.63
CA PHE A 72 -11.86 -1.23 -4.33
C PHE A 72 -12.23 -2.48 -3.51
N ARG A 73 -13.49 -2.90 -3.57
CA ARG A 73 -13.93 -4.12 -2.88
C ARG A 73 -13.15 -5.34 -3.36
N GLN A 74 -13.01 -5.50 -4.67
CA GLN A 74 -12.26 -6.63 -5.24
C GLN A 74 -10.77 -6.54 -4.95
N LEU A 75 -10.21 -5.34 -4.91
CA LEU A 75 -8.82 -5.14 -4.48
C LEU A 75 -8.62 -5.65 -3.05
N CYS A 76 -9.53 -5.34 -2.14
CA CYS A 76 -9.46 -5.82 -0.76
C CYS A 76 -9.54 -7.34 -0.69
N LEU A 77 -10.37 -7.97 -1.50
CA LEU A 77 -10.49 -9.44 -1.56
C LEU A 77 -9.19 -10.08 -2.06
N LEU A 78 -8.56 -9.52 -3.08
CA LEU A 78 -7.26 -9.98 -3.55
C LEU A 78 -6.16 -9.77 -2.51
N TRP A 79 -6.17 -8.61 -1.87
CA TRP A 79 -5.18 -8.28 -0.84
C TRP A 79 -5.27 -9.24 0.34
N GLU A 80 -6.49 -9.51 0.82
CA GLU A 80 -6.73 -10.45 1.92
C GLU A 80 -6.18 -11.84 1.60
N THR A 81 -6.30 -12.27 0.35
CA THR A 81 -5.84 -13.59 -0.08
C THR A 81 -4.32 -13.67 -0.23
N LEU A 82 -3.69 -12.60 -0.71
CA LEU A 82 -2.27 -12.59 -1.09
C LEU A 82 -1.35 -11.91 -0.08
N ASP A 83 -1.90 -11.13 0.84
CA ASP A 83 -1.14 -10.36 1.80
C ASP A 83 -1.93 -10.25 3.10
N ASP A 84 -1.51 -9.37 3.98
CA ASP A 84 -2.21 -9.07 5.23
C ASP A 84 -3.10 -7.83 5.05
N LEU A 85 -4.39 -8.02 5.25
CA LEU A 85 -5.38 -6.93 5.14
C LEU A 85 -5.10 -5.79 6.13
N GLY A 86 -4.50 -6.12 7.29
CA GLY A 86 -4.08 -5.11 8.27
C GLY A 86 -3.05 -4.12 7.72
N ARG A 87 -2.20 -4.55 6.81
CA ARG A 87 -1.24 -3.65 6.14
C ARG A 87 -1.93 -2.63 5.25
N LEU A 88 -2.98 -3.04 4.55
CA LEU A 88 -3.77 -2.12 3.73
C LEU A 88 -4.56 -1.15 4.62
N GLU A 89 -5.17 -1.66 5.66
CA GLU A 89 -5.95 -0.87 6.62
C GLU A 89 -5.07 0.14 7.36
N SER A 90 -3.80 -0.19 7.60
CA SER A 90 -2.85 0.71 8.28
C SER A 90 -2.62 2.03 7.56
N LEU A 91 -2.87 2.08 6.24
CA LEU A 91 -2.76 3.32 5.47
C LEU A 91 -3.81 4.36 5.89
N CYS A 92 -4.88 3.93 6.55
CA CYS A 92 -5.93 4.80 7.05
C CYS A 92 -5.61 5.43 8.41
N HIS A 93 -4.54 4.98 9.05
CA HIS A 93 -4.11 5.47 10.35
C HIS A 93 -2.91 6.38 10.18
N GLU A 94 -3.15 7.67 10.36
CA GLU A 94 -2.05 8.65 10.37
C GLU A 94 -1.36 8.60 11.73
N GLU A 95 -0.03 8.43 11.72
CA GLU A 95 0.75 8.74 12.90
C GLU A 95 0.70 10.26 13.08
N PRO A 96 0.23 10.77 14.25
CA PRO A 96 0.20 12.20 14.47
C PRO A 96 1.64 12.74 14.41
N MET A 97 1.87 13.65 13.46
CA MET A 97 3.15 14.33 13.36
C MET A 97 3.30 15.25 14.58
N PRO A 98 4.42 15.17 15.31
CA PRO A 98 4.66 16.12 16.39
C PRO A 98 4.82 17.51 15.79
N THR A 99 3.93 18.43 16.19
CA THR A 99 3.92 19.81 15.72
C THR A 99 4.86 20.71 16.51
N THR A 100 5.24 20.28 17.73
CA THR A 100 6.16 21.03 18.61
C THR A 100 7.16 20.08 19.26
N ILE A 101 8.30 20.64 19.69
CA ILE A 101 9.32 19.90 20.44
C ILE A 101 8.74 19.34 21.74
N GLU A 102 7.81 20.08 22.37
CA GLU A 102 7.16 19.67 23.61
C GLU A 102 6.28 18.44 23.40
N GLU A 103 5.54 18.38 22.31
CA GLU A 103 4.73 17.20 21.94
C GLU A 103 5.62 15.98 21.66
N VAL A 104 6.75 16.19 21.00
CA VAL A 104 7.73 15.14 20.76
C VAL A 104 8.26 14.58 22.07
N LEU A 105 8.61 15.44 23.02
CA LEU A 105 9.12 15.04 24.33
C LEU A 105 8.03 14.36 25.17
N ALA A 106 6.79 14.83 25.10
CA ALA A 106 5.66 14.22 25.80
C ALA A 106 5.38 12.82 25.28
N ASP A 107 5.40 12.63 23.94
CA ASP A 107 5.22 11.33 23.29
C ASP A 107 6.36 10.35 23.68
N ALA A 108 7.59 10.83 23.70
CA ALA A 108 8.74 10.04 24.13
C ALA A 108 8.65 9.61 25.60
N ARG A 109 8.08 10.44 26.47
CA ARG A 109 7.85 10.11 27.89
C ARG A 109 6.73 9.08 28.07
N SER A 110 5.66 9.16 27.27
CA SER A 110 4.54 8.24 27.38
C SER A 110 4.86 6.84 26.90
N ARG A 111 5.93 6.66 26.13
CA ARG A 111 6.40 5.37 25.62
C ARG A 111 7.38 4.65 26.53
N ARG A 112 7.69 5.19 27.70
CA ARG A 112 8.55 4.53 28.69
C ARG A 112 7.76 3.62 29.63
#